data_a12ae17879000e1da322e8c1ae741c2d
#
_entry.id   a12ae17879000e1da322e8c1ae741c2d
#
_cell.length_a   1.000
_cell.length_b   1.000
_cell.length_c   1.000
_cell.angle_alpha   90.00
_cell.angle_beta   90.00
_cell.angle_gamma   90.00
#
_symmetry.space_group_name_H-M   'P 1'
#
loop_
_entity.id
_entity.type
_entity.pdbx_description
1 polymer ?
#
loop_
_entity_poly.entity_id
_entity_poly.type
_entity_poly.pdbx_seq_one_letter_code
_entity_poly.pdbx_strand_id
1 'polypeptide(L)'
;MQPARDLDSERTGPIPTDALTTDPLLPAVRPTVFERVAQRLRSTPGSSRLWRWLAPALVTLLAALLRLFNLGHPHALVFDETYYAKDAWTLAHLGYESKWPEGADQSFLAGDTMSFLTEGSFVVHPPLGKWLIALGYGVFGADTAWGWRFAAALAGTAAGLVLILVARRLTGSTVWACVAGLLLAIDGLGIVLGRVALLDGFLELFVLLAFWFVLIDRDRVQARIALAASGDEPRTWGPVLWSRPWILAAGAALGAATAVKWSGLYVLAALGIYLVVTDALARRRAGIRGWLPDAALRQGPATFLLLVPVAIIVYLTTWTGWLVTQGGYDRDSSGNPLVALWNYHQAIYNFHVGLTSGHAYASPAWQWPLLLRPTSMYWQKTEPGVDGCDLAGGCVQAISSIPNPLIWYAGVAAIVFLAARLIWPGAGRTRRCSWARGRR
;
A
#
# COMPACT_ATOMS: atom_id res chain seq x y z
N MET A 1 55.33 -54.84 40.48
CA MET A 1 55.65 -55.55 39.24
C MET A 1 54.99 -54.83 38.11
N GLN A 2 55.72 -54.30 37.27
CA GLN A 2 55.58 -53.48 36.06
C GLN A 2 54.41 -52.51 35.91
N PRO A 3 54.67 -51.23 35.55
CA PRO A 3 53.72 -50.13 35.50
C PRO A 3 53.03 -49.98 34.12
N ALA A 4 51.82 -49.51 34.13
CA ALA A 4 51.06 -49.13 32.92
C ALA A 4 51.64 -47.87 32.27
N ARG A 5 51.78 -47.92 30.94
CA ARG A 5 52.21 -46.81 30.10
C ARG A 5 51.09 -45.81 29.88
N ASP A 6 51.45 -44.58 30.11
CA ASP A 6 50.71 -43.40 29.58
C ASP A 6 50.67 -43.47 28.06
N LEU A 7 49.51 -43.23 27.48
CA LEU A 7 49.33 -42.91 26.07
C LEU A 7 48.81 -41.47 25.92
N ASP A 8 49.63 -40.74 25.25
CA ASP A 8 49.64 -39.32 24.98
C ASP A 8 48.34 -38.73 24.50
N SER A 9 48.12 -37.54 24.99
CA SER A 9 47.23 -36.53 24.49
C SER A 9 47.55 -36.12 23.05
N GLU A 10 46.82 -36.59 22.06
CA GLU A 10 46.82 -35.97 20.72
C GLU A 10 45.94 -34.73 20.69
N ARG A 11 46.59 -33.63 20.43
CA ARG A 11 46.02 -32.30 20.19
C ARG A 11 45.16 -32.34 18.95
N THR A 12 43.86 -32.17 19.08
CA THR A 12 42.99 -31.74 17.97
C THR A 12 43.16 -30.25 17.75
N GLY A 13 44.03 -29.86 16.83
CA GLY A 13 44.09 -28.52 16.29
C GLY A 13 42.84 -28.21 15.43
N PRO A 14 42.45 -26.96 15.29
CA PRO A 14 41.29 -26.59 14.45
C PRO A 14 41.58 -26.95 12.99
N ILE A 15 40.62 -27.66 12.36
CA ILE A 15 40.67 -28.01 10.94
C ILE A 15 40.66 -26.68 10.14
N PRO A 16 41.65 -26.49 9.23
CA PRO A 16 41.63 -25.32 8.34
C PRO A 16 40.41 -25.39 7.41
N THR A 17 39.63 -24.37 7.39
CA THR A 17 38.40 -24.23 6.56
C THR A 17 38.68 -24.06 5.06
N ASP A 18 39.91 -24.13 4.61
CA ASP A 18 40.32 -23.87 3.23
C ASP A 18 40.47 -25.11 2.32
N ALA A 19 40.01 -26.26 2.77
CA ALA A 19 40.11 -27.52 1.99
C ALA A 19 38.76 -28.01 1.46
N LEU A 20 37.86 -27.10 1.04
CA LEU A 20 36.82 -27.45 0.07
C LEU A 20 37.44 -27.33 -1.34
N THR A 21 38.17 -28.39 -1.71
CA THR A 21 38.67 -28.60 -3.07
C THR A 21 37.52 -28.47 -4.05
N THR A 22 37.55 -27.40 -4.87
CA THR A 22 36.78 -27.29 -6.09
C THR A 22 37.13 -28.47 -6.99
N ASP A 23 36.17 -29.33 -7.29
CA ASP A 23 36.30 -30.43 -8.24
C ASP A 23 36.72 -29.84 -9.61
N PRO A 24 37.94 -30.15 -10.13
CA PRO A 24 38.48 -29.56 -11.34
C PRO A 24 37.80 -30.03 -12.62
N LEU A 25 36.78 -30.87 -12.54
CA LEU A 25 36.12 -31.48 -13.70
C LEU A 25 34.76 -30.82 -14.05
N LEU A 26 34.26 -29.86 -13.26
CA LEU A 26 33.07 -29.12 -13.66
C LEU A 26 33.50 -27.83 -14.39
N PRO A 27 33.01 -27.61 -15.64
CA PRO A 27 33.29 -26.36 -16.33
C PRO A 27 32.76 -25.21 -15.51
N ALA A 28 33.63 -24.26 -15.17
CA ALA A 28 33.27 -23.07 -14.42
C ALA A 28 32.12 -22.35 -15.17
N VAL A 29 30.93 -22.36 -14.59
CA VAL A 29 29.77 -21.63 -15.15
C VAL A 29 30.17 -20.17 -15.22
N ARG A 30 30.35 -19.63 -16.42
CA ARG A 30 30.68 -18.22 -16.61
C ARG A 30 29.54 -17.36 -16.04
N PRO A 31 29.84 -16.45 -15.11
CA PRO A 31 28.80 -15.61 -14.54
C PRO A 31 28.10 -14.82 -15.66
N THR A 32 26.80 -14.74 -15.60
CA THR A 32 25.97 -13.95 -16.52
C THR A 32 26.38 -12.48 -16.49
N VAL A 33 26.03 -11.72 -17.52
CA VAL A 33 26.29 -10.26 -17.55
C VAL A 33 25.69 -9.59 -16.31
N PHE A 34 24.50 -10.04 -15.92
CA PHE A 34 23.83 -9.55 -14.71
C PHE A 34 24.61 -9.87 -13.42
N GLU A 35 25.10 -11.08 -13.27
CA GLU A 35 25.92 -11.48 -12.11
C GLU A 35 27.24 -10.71 -12.05
N ARG A 36 27.89 -10.45 -13.20
CA ARG A 36 29.11 -9.64 -13.26
C ARG A 36 28.86 -8.19 -12.86
N VAL A 37 27.76 -7.59 -13.34
CA VAL A 37 27.37 -6.22 -12.95
C VAL A 37 27.01 -6.18 -11.46
N ALA A 38 26.22 -7.13 -10.99
CA ALA A 38 25.85 -7.23 -9.57
C ALA A 38 27.07 -7.44 -8.67
N GLN A 39 28.06 -8.23 -9.11
CA GLN A 39 29.31 -8.48 -8.40
C GLN A 39 30.19 -7.22 -8.35
N ARG A 40 30.30 -6.48 -9.46
CA ARG A 40 30.99 -5.17 -9.49
C ARG A 40 30.35 -4.12 -8.58
N LEU A 41 29.02 -4.08 -8.53
CA LEU A 41 28.27 -3.16 -7.64
C LEU A 41 28.37 -3.56 -6.16
N ARG A 42 28.65 -4.83 -5.86
CA ARG A 42 28.80 -5.37 -4.49
C ARG A 42 30.25 -5.37 -3.99
N SER A 43 31.22 -5.30 -4.88
CA SER A 43 32.65 -5.47 -4.56
C SER A 43 33.25 -4.36 -3.71
N THR A 44 32.60 -3.20 -3.59
CA THR A 44 33.05 -2.09 -2.74
C THR A 44 31.96 -1.79 -1.68
N PRO A 45 32.24 -1.85 -0.37
CA PRO A 45 31.23 -1.61 0.68
C PRO A 45 30.52 -0.25 0.55
N GLY A 46 31.22 0.78 0.08
CA GLY A 46 30.68 2.10 -0.18
C GLY A 46 29.71 2.13 -1.37
N SER A 47 30.06 1.49 -2.48
CA SER A 47 29.20 1.46 -3.68
C SER A 47 27.92 0.63 -3.44
N SER A 48 27.96 -0.43 -2.67
CA SER A 48 26.78 -1.23 -2.33
C SER A 48 25.80 -0.48 -1.43
N ARG A 49 26.31 0.39 -0.52
CA ARG A 49 25.47 1.23 0.34
C ARG A 49 24.83 2.35 -0.50
N LEU A 50 25.62 3.01 -1.37
CA LEU A 50 25.12 4.06 -2.27
C LEU A 50 24.03 3.49 -3.21
N TRP A 51 24.29 2.37 -3.87
CA TRP A 51 23.33 1.72 -4.76
C TRP A 51 22.01 1.37 -4.07
N ARG A 52 22.08 0.92 -2.81
CA ARG A 52 20.91 0.54 -2.02
C ARG A 52 19.91 1.68 -1.80
N TRP A 53 20.39 2.92 -1.83
CA TRP A 53 19.57 4.12 -1.63
C TRP A 53 19.39 4.94 -2.91
N LEU A 54 20.42 5.05 -3.72
CA LEU A 54 20.37 5.85 -4.95
C LEU A 54 19.37 5.27 -5.97
N ALA A 55 19.37 3.97 -6.18
CA ALA A 55 18.46 3.36 -7.15
C ALA A 55 16.98 3.54 -6.77
N PRO A 56 16.53 3.26 -5.52
CA PRO A 56 15.19 3.62 -5.07
C PRO A 56 14.88 5.12 -5.20
N ALA A 57 15.82 5.99 -4.85
CA ALA A 57 15.64 7.43 -4.95
C ALA A 57 15.43 7.89 -6.40
N LEU A 58 16.18 7.35 -7.36
CA LEU A 58 16.01 7.67 -8.79
C LEU A 58 14.64 7.18 -9.32
N VAL A 59 14.20 5.99 -8.93
CA VAL A 59 12.86 5.49 -9.32
C VAL A 59 11.77 6.35 -8.69
N THR A 60 11.92 6.74 -7.44
CA THR A 60 10.97 7.64 -6.75
C THR A 60 10.96 9.03 -7.38
N LEU A 61 12.12 9.55 -7.77
CA LEU A 61 12.23 10.83 -8.49
C LEU A 61 11.52 10.75 -9.84
N LEU A 62 11.70 9.67 -10.60
CA LEU A 62 10.96 9.45 -11.84
C LEU A 62 9.44 9.42 -11.59
N ALA A 63 9.00 8.70 -10.56
CA ALA A 63 7.58 8.68 -10.18
C ALA A 63 7.05 10.07 -9.83
N ALA A 64 7.84 10.89 -9.12
CA ALA A 64 7.51 12.28 -8.79
C ALA A 64 7.44 13.14 -10.06
N LEU A 65 8.43 13.05 -10.95
CA LEU A 65 8.45 13.82 -12.19
C LEU A 65 7.23 13.52 -13.06
N LEU A 66 6.86 12.24 -13.24
CA LEU A 66 5.69 11.85 -14.03
C LEU A 66 4.36 12.33 -13.44
N ARG A 67 4.29 12.53 -12.12
CA ARG A 67 3.08 12.98 -11.43
C ARG A 67 3.01 14.49 -11.27
N LEU A 68 4.14 15.16 -11.05
CA LEU A 68 4.20 16.61 -10.82
C LEU A 68 4.34 17.42 -12.12
N PHE A 69 4.95 16.84 -13.17
CA PHE A 69 5.11 17.57 -14.42
C PHE A 69 3.77 18.01 -14.99
N ASN A 70 3.60 19.31 -15.22
CA ASN A 70 2.37 19.92 -15.75
C ASN A 70 1.10 19.50 -14.98
N LEU A 71 1.17 19.44 -13.64
CA LEU A 71 0.07 18.97 -12.78
C LEU A 71 -1.15 19.89 -12.85
N GLY A 72 -0.95 21.17 -13.12
CA GLY A 72 -2.01 22.19 -13.26
C GLY A 72 -2.88 22.03 -14.51
N HIS A 73 -2.50 21.16 -15.45
CA HIS A 73 -3.24 20.97 -16.70
C HIS A 73 -4.02 19.65 -16.73
N PRO A 74 -5.28 19.65 -17.19
CA PRO A 74 -6.10 20.81 -17.53
C PRO A 74 -6.52 21.60 -16.28
N HIS A 75 -6.76 22.90 -16.43
CA HIS A 75 -7.37 23.71 -15.38
C HIS A 75 -8.88 23.49 -15.40
N ALA A 76 -9.29 22.35 -14.94
CA ALA A 76 -10.67 21.87 -14.89
C ALA A 76 -10.83 20.88 -13.73
N LEU A 77 -12.03 20.73 -13.21
CA LEU A 77 -12.35 19.66 -12.26
C LEU A 77 -12.58 18.37 -13.03
N VAL A 78 -11.70 17.42 -12.84
CA VAL A 78 -11.66 16.13 -13.57
C VAL A 78 -12.40 15.07 -12.77
N PHE A 79 -13.43 14.46 -13.35
CA PHE A 79 -14.21 13.39 -12.73
C PHE A 79 -14.73 13.80 -11.34
N ASP A 80 -14.47 13.02 -10.30
CA ASP A 80 -14.91 13.31 -8.93
C ASP A 80 -14.19 14.50 -8.27
N GLU A 81 -13.22 15.15 -8.93
CA GLU A 81 -12.68 16.43 -8.43
C GLU A 81 -13.77 17.48 -8.22
N THR A 82 -14.86 17.41 -9.02
CA THR A 82 -16.04 18.29 -8.84
C THR A 82 -16.64 18.19 -7.43
N TYR A 83 -16.50 17.06 -6.76
CA TYR A 83 -16.90 16.88 -5.37
C TYR A 83 -15.73 17.11 -4.42
N TYR A 84 -14.66 16.36 -4.57
CA TYR A 84 -13.58 16.29 -3.56
C TYR A 84 -12.79 17.59 -3.42
N ALA A 85 -12.57 18.33 -4.50
CA ALA A 85 -11.88 19.62 -4.42
C ALA A 85 -12.72 20.64 -3.64
N LYS A 86 -14.00 20.76 -3.98
CA LYS A 86 -14.92 21.69 -3.31
C LYS A 86 -15.19 21.28 -1.86
N ASP A 87 -15.41 19.99 -1.59
CA ASP A 87 -15.59 19.47 -0.24
C ASP A 87 -14.34 19.71 0.63
N ALA A 88 -13.13 19.52 0.07
CA ALA A 88 -11.89 19.78 0.78
C ALA A 88 -11.73 21.25 1.15
N TRP A 89 -12.20 22.17 0.29
CA TRP A 89 -12.17 23.59 0.54
C TRP A 89 -13.11 23.97 1.70
N THR A 90 -14.38 23.52 1.65
CA THR A 90 -15.34 23.82 2.72
C THR A 90 -14.98 23.14 4.03
N LEU A 91 -14.45 21.91 3.98
CA LEU A 91 -13.93 21.21 5.15
C LEU A 91 -12.81 22.00 5.86
N ALA A 92 -11.90 22.61 5.09
CA ALA A 92 -10.84 23.45 5.64
C ALA A 92 -11.35 24.75 6.28
N HIS A 93 -12.45 25.29 5.80
CA HIS A 93 -13.02 26.58 6.29
C HIS A 93 -14.05 26.39 7.40
N LEU A 94 -14.89 25.37 7.29
CA LEU A 94 -16.03 25.17 8.19
C LEU A 94 -15.83 24.02 9.17
N GLY A 95 -14.86 23.11 8.89
CA GLY A 95 -14.68 21.86 9.62
C GLY A 95 -15.60 20.72 9.15
N TYR A 96 -16.45 20.98 8.16
CA TYR A 96 -17.35 20.00 7.55
C TYR A 96 -17.57 20.32 6.06
N GLU A 97 -17.99 19.32 5.29
CA GLU A 97 -18.35 19.49 3.89
C GLU A 97 -19.70 20.21 3.77
N SER A 98 -19.77 21.25 2.93
CA SER A 98 -20.98 22.03 2.73
C SER A 98 -21.44 22.04 1.27
N LYS A 99 -22.72 22.39 1.09
CA LYS A 99 -23.32 22.50 -0.23
C LYS A 99 -22.77 23.69 -1.01
N TRP A 100 -22.79 23.54 -2.31
CA TRP A 100 -22.47 24.61 -3.27
C TRP A 100 -23.67 24.94 -4.14
N PRO A 101 -23.78 26.15 -4.64
CA PRO A 101 -24.80 26.50 -5.63
C PRO A 101 -24.69 25.66 -6.90
N GLU A 102 -25.76 25.57 -7.65
CA GLU A 102 -25.75 24.97 -8.98
C GLU A 102 -24.79 25.71 -9.91
N GLY A 103 -23.99 24.99 -10.70
CA GLY A 103 -22.99 25.58 -11.58
C GLY A 103 -21.71 26.08 -10.89
N ALA A 104 -21.52 25.82 -9.59
CA ALA A 104 -20.38 26.30 -8.81
C ALA A 104 -19.01 25.83 -9.33
N ASP A 105 -18.94 24.82 -10.20
CA ASP A 105 -17.67 24.37 -10.80
C ASP A 105 -16.98 25.49 -11.58
N GLN A 106 -17.74 26.23 -12.35
CA GLN A 106 -17.22 27.37 -13.15
C GLN A 106 -16.76 28.51 -12.26
N SER A 107 -17.55 28.85 -11.24
CA SER A 107 -17.21 29.89 -10.27
C SER A 107 -15.94 29.53 -9.49
N PHE A 108 -15.87 28.29 -9.03
CA PHE A 108 -14.70 27.77 -8.30
C PHE A 108 -13.43 27.84 -9.16
N LEU A 109 -13.50 27.41 -10.42
CA LEU A 109 -12.39 27.48 -11.38
C LEU A 109 -12.01 28.91 -11.74
N ALA A 110 -12.95 29.85 -11.70
CA ALA A 110 -12.71 31.28 -11.91
C ALA A 110 -12.13 32.00 -10.66
N GLY A 111 -11.91 31.27 -9.55
CA GLY A 111 -11.37 31.79 -8.31
C GLY A 111 -12.42 32.31 -7.30
N ASP A 112 -13.72 32.23 -7.62
CA ASP A 112 -14.79 32.47 -6.64
C ASP A 112 -14.99 31.23 -5.76
N THR A 113 -14.09 31.10 -4.80
CA THR A 113 -14.05 29.93 -3.89
C THR A 113 -14.88 30.13 -2.63
N MET A 114 -15.51 31.31 -2.43
CA MET A 114 -16.27 31.63 -1.22
C MET A 114 -17.79 31.61 -1.42
N SER A 115 -18.27 31.19 -2.58
CA SER A 115 -19.70 31.09 -2.90
C SER A 115 -20.43 29.87 -2.32
N PHE A 116 -19.75 29.06 -1.48
CA PHE A 116 -20.35 27.90 -0.82
C PHE A 116 -21.43 28.31 0.21
N LEU A 117 -22.36 27.37 0.45
CA LEU A 117 -23.39 27.53 1.48
C LEU A 117 -22.88 27.02 2.84
N THR A 118 -23.55 27.44 3.92
CA THR A 118 -23.24 26.93 5.27
C THR A 118 -23.96 25.61 5.62
N GLU A 119 -24.89 25.17 4.77
CA GLU A 119 -25.63 23.93 4.96
C GLU A 119 -24.74 22.74 4.65
N GLY A 120 -24.74 21.74 5.55
CA GLY A 120 -23.94 20.51 5.39
C GLY A 120 -24.32 19.68 4.16
N SER A 121 -23.33 19.24 3.43
CA SER A 121 -23.50 18.37 2.26
C SER A 121 -23.47 16.89 2.67
N PHE A 122 -24.41 16.09 2.15
CA PHE A 122 -24.33 14.64 2.26
C PHE A 122 -23.15 14.12 1.42
N VAL A 123 -22.17 13.52 2.05
CA VAL A 123 -21.04 12.91 1.38
C VAL A 123 -20.89 11.44 1.80
N VAL A 124 -20.50 10.59 0.84
CA VAL A 124 -20.53 9.13 1.01
C VAL A 124 -19.18 8.55 1.45
N HIS A 125 -18.15 9.38 1.50
CA HIS A 125 -16.81 8.97 1.93
C HIS A 125 -16.35 9.76 3.15
N PRO A 126 -15.63 9.12 4.10
CA PRO A 126 -15.06 9.78 5.27
C PRO A 126 -14.12 10.93 4.89
N PRO A 127 -13.81 11.86 5.83
CA PRO A 127 -13.22 13.15 5.49
C PRO A 127 -11.70 13.14 5.25
N LEU A 128 -10.94 12.10 5.63
CA LEU A 128 -9.46 12.17 5.62
C LEU A 128 -8.87 12.49 4.24
N GLY A 129 -9.40 11.87 3.17
CA GLY A 129 -8.89 12.14 1.82
C GLY A 129 -9.07 13.60 1.41
N LYS A 130 -10.20 14.21 1.80
CA LYS A 130 -10.49 15.62 1.56
C LYS A 130 -9.64 16.54 2.45
N TRP A 131 -9.38 16.18 3.71
CA TRP A 131 -8.38 16.87 4.55
C TRP A 131 -6.99 16.89 3.92
N LEU A 132 -6.58 15.77 3.31
CA LEU A 132 -5.28 15.69 2.62
C LEU A 132 -5.24 16.56 1.37
N ILE A 133 -6.32 16.59 0.58
CA ILE A 133 -6.47 17.53 -0.55
C ILE A 133 -6.36 18.97 -0.05
N ALA A 134 -7.03 19.31 1.05
CA ALA A 134 -7.01 20.64 1.63
C ALA A 134 -5.62 21.17 1.97
N LEU A 135 -4.66 20.28 2.31
CA LEU A 135 -3.27 20.67 2.56
C LEU A 135 -2.63 21.34 1.34
N GLY A 136 -3.00 20.93 0.14
CA GLY A 136 -2.48 21.53 -1.08
C GLY A 136 -2.94 22.97 -1.29
N TYR A 137 -4.13 23.33 -0.83
CA TYR A 137 -4.62 24.72 -0.86
C TYR A 137 -3.80 25.66 0.01
N GLY A 138 -3.29 25.17 1.14
CA GLY A 138 -2.40 25.95 1.99
C GLY A 138 -1.07 26.32 1.34
N VAL A 139 -0.68 25.61 0.26
CA VAL A 139 0.59 25.81 -0.45
C VAL A 139 0.39 26.56 -1.78
N PHE A 140 -0.65 26.20 -2.54
CA PHE A 140 -0.84 26.66 -3.93
C PHE A 140 -2.11 27.46 -4.16
N GLY A 141 -2.94 27.66 -3.12
CA GLY A 141 -4.25 28.29 -3.28
C GLY A 141 -5.28 27.35 -3.91
N ALA A 142 -6.53 27.81 -4.01
CA ALA A 142 -7.62 27.07 -4.65
C ALA A 142 -7.95 27.57 -6.07
N ASP A 143 -7.27 28.59 -6.53
CA ASP A 143 -7.37 29.19 -7.86
C ASP A 143 -6.53 28.45 -8.92
N THR A 144 -5.77 27.41 -8.52
CA THR A 144 -4.97 26.59 -9.41
C THR A 144 -5.22 25.10 -9.20
N ALA A 145 -5.17 24.30 -10.25
CA ALA A 145 -5.30 22.86 -10.14
C ALA A 145 -4.16 22.20 -9.34
N TRP A 146 -3.05 22.89 -9.14
CA TRP A 146 -2.02 22.47 -8.20
C TRP A 146 -2.55 22.35 -6.77
N GLY A 147 -3.41 23.28 -6.36
CA GLY A 147 -3.96 23.29 -5.01
C GLY A 147 -4.67 22.00 -4.65
N TRP A 148 -5.56 21.50 -5.49
CA TRP A 148 -6.28 20.27 -5.16
C TRP A 148 -5.55 18.98 -5.56
N ARG A 149 -4.63 19.01 -6.55
CA ARG A 149 -3.94 17.78 -7.04
C ARG A 149 -2.63 17.47 -6.34
N PHE A 150 -1.98 18.44 -5.72
CA PHE A 150 -0.63 18.29 -5.18
C PHE A 150 -0.52 17.16 -4.15
N ALA A 151 -1.46 17.07 -3.21
CA ALA A 151 -1.45 16.03 -2.19
C ALA A 151 -1.61 14.63 -2.80
N ALA A 152 -2.45 14.46 -3.84
CA ALA A 152 -2.60 13.20 -4.56
C ALA A 152 -1.31 12.82 -5.29
N ALA A 153 -0.59 13.80 -5.89
CA ALA A 153 0.69 13.56 -6.56
C ALA A 153 1.79 13.13 -5.59
N LEU A 154 1.82 13.71 -4.38
CA LEU A 154 2.73 13.26 -3.33
C LEU A 154 2.37 11.87 -2.82
N ALA A 155 1.08 11.57 -2.61
CA ALA A 155 0.62 10.26 -2.16
C ALA A 155 0.97 9.16 -3.16
N GLY A 156 0.70 9.36 -4.46
CA GLY A 156 1.07 8.41 -5.50
C GLY A 156 2.58 8.20 -5.65
N THR A 157 3.38 9.26 -5.43
CA THR A 157 4.85 9.16 -5.39
C THR A 157 5.32 8.37 -4.17
N ALA A 158 4.75 8.64 -2.99
CA ALA A 158 5.07 7.94 -1.76
C ALA A 158 4.64 6.47 -1.82
N ALA A 159 3.50 6.15 -2.45
CA ALA A 159 3.07 4.77 -2.69
C ALA A 159 4.11 3.98 -3.49
N GLY A 160 4.68 4.59 -4.53
CA GLY A 160 5.80 4.00 -5.29
C GLY A 160 7.03 3.70 -4.42
N LEU A 161 7.42 4.63 -3.54
CA LEU A 161 8.51 4.41 -2.58
C LEU A 161 8.20 3.28 -1.59
N VAL A 162 6.98 3.27 -1.02
CA VAL A 162 6.57 2.22 -0.07
C VAL A 162 6.53 0.87 -0.76
N LEU A 163 6.07 0.79 -2.02
CA LEU A 163 6.11 -0.45 -2.80
C LEU A 163 7.55 -0.96 -3.00
N ILE A 164 8.53 -0.07 -3.26
CA ILE A 164 9.95 -0.43 -3.31
C ILE A 164 10.39 -1.03 -1.97
N LEU A 165 10.01 -0.42 -0.84
CA LEU A 165 10.37 -0.92 0.49
C LEU A 165 9.74 -2.28 0.79
N VAL A 166 8.47 -2.49 0.42
CA VAL A 166 7.76 -3.77 0.52
C VAL A 166 8.45 -4.83 -0.32
N ALA A 167 8.68 -4.56 -1.60
CA ALA A 167 9.30 -5.50 -2.53
C ALA A 167 10.73 -5.86 -2.10
N ARG A 168 11.52 -4.88 -1.61
CA ARG A 168 12.86 -5.14 -1.06
C ARG A 168 12.82 -6.06 0.16
N ARG A 169 11.81 -5.89 1.02
CA ARG A 169 11.66 -6.75 2.19
C ARG A 169 11.27 -8.17 1.83
N LEU A 170 10.41 -8.34 0.84
CA LEU A 170 9.96 -9.64 0.37
C LEU A 170 11.03 -10.40 -0.41
N THR A 171 11.80 -9.71 -1.24
CA THR A 171 12.77 -10.31 -2.17
C THR A 171 14.21 -10.30 -1.67
N GLY A 172 14.54 -9.46 -0.69
CA GLY A 172 15.92 -9.19 -0.27
C GLY A 172 16.77 -8.47 -1.33
N SER A 173 16.21 -8.08 -2.46
CA SER A 173 16.89 -7.54 -3.63
C SER A 173 16.50 -6.09 -3.93
N THR A 174 17.49 -5.19 -3.99
CA THR A 174 17.24 -3.80 -4.41
C THR A 174 16.83 -3.71 -5.89
N VAL A 175 17.33 -4.61 -6.74
CA VAL A 175 16.97 -4.62 -8.18
C VAL A 175 15.49 -4.94 -8.35
N TRP A 176 15.01 -6.04 -7.79
CA TRP A 176 13.59 -6.42 -7.87
C TRP A 176 12.67 -5.40 -7.19
N ALA A 177 13.14 -4.77 -6.13
CA ALA A 177 12.40 -3.68 -5.48
C ALA A 177 12.25 -2.47 -6.42
N CYS A 178 13.34 -2.06 -7.08
CA CYS A 178 13.30 -0.96 -8.04
C CYS A 178 12.46 -1.31 -9.28
N VAL A 179 12.49 -2.57 -9.74
CA VAL A 179 11.59 -3.04 -10.82
C VAL A 179 10.13 -2.87 -10.40
N ALA A 180 9.74 -3.32 -9.20
CA ALA A 180 8.37 -3.16 -8.72
C ALA A 180 7.93 -1.69 -8.67
N GLY A 181 8.78 -0.81 -8.11
CA GLY A 181 8.48 0.62 -8.06
C GLY A 181 8.46 1.28 -9.43
N LEU A 182 9.34 0.87 -10.36
CA LEU A 182 9.35 1.37 -11.73
C LEU A 182 8.07 0.99 -12.48
N LEU A 183 7.61 -0.24 -12.33
CA LEU A 183 6.35 -0.69 -12.95
C LEU A 183 5.17 0.17 -12.49
N LEU A 184 5.05 0.47 -11.19
CA LEU A 184 4.01 1.39 -10.69
C LEU A 184 4.25 2.84 -11.15
N ALA A 185 5.50 3.28 -11.25
CA ALA A 185 5.83 4.64 -11.69
C ALA A 185 5.37 4.94 -13.12
N ILE A 186 5.48 3.94 -14.03
CA ILE A 186 5.15 4.06 -15.46
C ILE A 186 3.80 3.46 -15.84
N ASP A 187 3.03 2.94 -14.86
CA ASP A 187 1.68 2.45 -15.11
C ASP A 187 0.72 3.62 -15.33
N GLY A 188 -0.06 3.56 -16.44
CA GLY A 188 -0.97 4.64 -16.81
C GLY A 188 -2.05 4.91 -15.76
N LEU A 189 -2.66 3.85 -15.19
CA LEU A 189 -3.64 4.00 -14.11
C LEU A 189 -2.99 4.62 -12.86
N GLY A 190 -1.80 4.13 -12.47
CA GLY A 190 -1.06 4.64 -11.32
C GLY A 190 -0.65 6.12 -11.50
N ILE A 191 -0.36 6.56 -12.75
CA ILE A 191 -0.09 7.98 -13.05
C ILE A 191 -1.38 8.79 -12.93
N VAL A 192 -2.49 8.38 -13.53
CA VAL A 192 -3.75 9.12 -13.50
C VAL A 192 -4.27 9.28 -12.08
N LEU A 193 -4.36 8.19 -11.30
CA LEU A 193 -4.81 8.22 -9.90
C LEU A 193 -3.86 9.03 -8.97
N GLY A 194 -2.58 9.16 -9.34
CA GLY A 194 -1.62 10.00 -8.64
C GLY A 194 -1.52 11.43 -9.19
N ARG A 195 -2.42 11.88 -10.09
CA ARG A 195 -2.44 13.24 -10.65
C ARG A 195 -3.79 13.92 -10.49
N VAL A 196 -4.86 13.14 -10.52
CA VAL A 196 -6.23 13.61 -10.26
C VAL A 196 -6.49 13.54 -8.76
N ALA A 197 -7.16 14.52 -8.21
CA ALA A 197 -7.46 14.60 -6.77
C ALA A 197 -8.58 13.61 -6.38
N LEU A 198 -8.32 12.33 -6.60
CA LEU A 198 -9.18 11.23 -6.19
C LEU A 198 -8.73 10.64 -4.86
N LEU A 199 -9.64 9.96 -4.19
CA LEU A 199 -9.38 9.36 -2.87
C LEU A 199 -8.52 8.10 -2.97
N ASP A 200 -8.51 7.43 -4.12
CA ASP A 200 -7.91 6.11 -4.32
C ASP A 200 -6.39 6.10 -4.15
N GLY A 201 -5.68 7.16 -4.57
CA GLY A 201 -4.24 7.30 -4.37
C GLY A 201 -3.82 7.38 -2.90
N PHE A 202 -4.63 8.04 -2.05
CA PHE A 202 -4.40 8.07 -0.60
C PHE A 202 -4.68 6.70 0.04
N LEU A 203 -5.78 6.04 -0.39
CA LEU A 203 -6.10 4.68 0.05
C LEU A 203 -4.97 3.71 -0.27
N GLU A 204 -4.45 3.73 -1.51
CA GLU A 204 -3.32 2.90 -1.94
C GLU A 204 -2.10 3.10 -1.04
N LEU A 205 -1.73 4.35 -0.77
CA LEU A 205 -0.59 4.68 0.09
C LEU A 205 -0.76 4.09 1.49
N PHE A 206 -1.90 4.29 2.13
CA PHE A 206 -2.13 3.81 3.49
C PHE A 206 -2.21 2.28 3.56
N VAL A 207 -2.78 1.61 2.56
CA VAL A 207 -2.79 0.15 2.45
C VAL A 207 -1.36 -0.40 2.30
N LEU A 208 -0.54 0.20 1.45
CA LEU A 208 0.87 -0.20 1.27
C LEU A 208 1.69 0.02 2.55
N LEU A 209 1.48 1.15 3.25
CA LEU A 209 2.12 1.42 4.55
C LEU A 209 1.73 0.38 5.59
N ALA A 210 0.44 0.05 5.71
CA ALA A 210 -0.03 -0.96 6.64
C ALA A 210 0.61 -2.32 6.35
N PHE A 211 0.64 -2.73 5.09
CA PHE A 211 1.27 -3.98 4.68
C PHE A 211 2.78 -3.99 4.98
N TRP A 212 3.47 -2.89 4.72
CA TRP A 212 4.88 -2.74 5.06
C TRP A 212 5.14 -2.89 6.56
N PHE A 213 4.34 -2.23 7.41
CA PHE A 213 4.45 -2.36 8.86
C PHE A 213 4.17 -3.79 9.35
N VAL A 214 3.16 -4.45 8.78
CA VAL A 214 2.86 -5.87 9.06
C VAL A 214 4.03 -6.77 8.70
N LEU A 215 4.72 -6.54 7.58
CA LEU A 215 5.92 -7.31 7.21
C LEU A 215 7.08 -7.08 8.19
N ILE A 216 7.27 -5.84 8.68
CA ILE A 216 8.29 -5.55 9.69
C ILE A 216 7.99 -6.27 11.00
N ASP A 217 6.72 -6.23 11.42
CA ASP A 217 6.28 -6.89 12.64
C ASP A 217 6.44 -8.42 12.55
N ARG A 218 5.98 -9.02 11.44
CA ARG A 218 6.08 -10.46 11.18
C ARG A 218 7.50 -10.99 11.38
N ASP A 219 8.49 -10.34 10.81
CA ASP A 219 9.88 -10.81 10.89
C ASP A 219 10.41 -10.72 12.34
N ARG A 220 10.02 -9.67 13.08
CA ARG A 220 10.37 -9.52 14.51
C ARG A 220 9.69 -10.57 15.38
N VAL A 221 8.41 -10.83 15.13
CA VAL A 221 7.63 -11.84 15.85
C VAL A 221 8.20 -13.23 15.63
N GLN A 222 8.52 -13.59 14.38
CA GLN A 222 9.14 -14.89 14.06
C GLN A 222 10.44 -15.09 14.81
N ALA A 223 11.32 -14.09 14.86
CA ALA A 223 12.56 -14.15 15.61
C ALA A 223 12.32 -14.30 17.13
N ARG A 224 11.36 -13.57 17.71
CA ARG A 224 11.03 -13.65 19.16
C ARG A 224 10.41 -14.99 19.53
N ILE A 225 9.55 -15.57 18.69
CA ILE A 225 8.96 -16.90 18.92
C ILE A 225 10.04 -17.96 18.82
N ALA A 226 10.91 -17.90 17.81
CA ALA A 226 12.01 -18.84 17.65
C ALA A 226 12.95 -18.82 18.86
N LEU A 227 13.33 -17.62 19.33
CA LEU A 227 14.16 -17.46 20.53
C LEU A 227 13.46 -18.01 21.80
N ALA A 228 12.17 -17.75 21.97
CA ALA A 228 11.41 -18.26 23.12
C ALA A 228 11.26 -19.79 23.10
N ALA A 229 11.36 -20.43 21.94
CA ALA A 229 11.23 -21.88 21.78
C ALA A 229 12.58 -22.63 21.72
N SER A 230 13.72 -21.93 21.86
CA SER A 230 15.06 -22.53 21.74
C SER A 230 15.52 -23.36 22.96
N GLY A 231 14.66 -23.66 23.94
CA GLY A 231 14.95 -24.58 25.03
C GLY A 231 14.75 -26.06 24.64
N ASP A 232 15.35 -26.98 25.41
CA ASP A 232 15.35 -28.42 25.13
C ASP A 232 13.98 -29.11 25.31
N GLU A 233 13.06 -28.47 26.05
CA GLU A 233 11.71 -29.01 26.25
C GLU A 233 10.65 -28.47 25.31
N PRO A 234 9.81 -29.37 24.73
CA PRO A 234 8.70 -28.95 23.88
C PRO A 234 7.67 -28.13 24.66
N ARG A 235 7.45 -26.90 24.29
CA ARG A 235 6.45 -26.00 24.92
C ARG A 235 5.04 -26.29 24.40
N THR A 236 4.07 -26.33 25.30
CA THR A 236 2.65 -26.39 24.92
C THR A 236 2.17 -25.05 24.40
N TRP A 237 2.59 -23.96 25.04
CA TRP A 237 2.19 -22.58 24.72
C TRP A 237 3.38 -21.68 24.47
N GLY A 238 3.25 -20.80 23.49
CA GLY A 238 4.22 -19.75 23.21
C GLY A 238 3.98 -18.48 24.01
N PRO A 239 4.87 -17.47 23.88
CA PRO A 239 4.69 -16.18 24.52
C PRO A 239 3.53 -15.38 23.87
N VAL A 240 2.78 -14.63 24.68
CA VAL A 240 1.88 -13.58 24.18
C VAL A 240 2.70 -12.29 24.05
N LEU A 241 2.74 -11.76 22.82
CA LEU A 241 3.57 -10.60 22.49
C LEU A 241 2.71 -9.33 22.45
N TRP A 242 2.82 -8.49 23.46
CA TRP A 242 2.16 -7.19 23.55
C TRP A 242 3.02 -6.04 22.97
N SER A 243 4.34 -6.10 23.10
CA SER A 243 5.24 -5.08 22.55
C SER A 243 5.43 -5.27 21.06
N ARG A 244 4.43 -4.77 20.28
CA ARG A 244 4.38 -4.83 18.80
C ARG A 244 4.12 -3.43 18.21
N PRO A 245 5.08 -2.49 18.27
CA PRO A 245 4.86 -1.11 17.83
C PRO A 245 4.48 -1.01 16.36
N TRP A 246 4.90 -1.96 15.53
CA TRP A 246 4.56 -1.97 14.11
C TRP A 246 3.11 -2.38 13.84
N ILE A 247 2.47 -3.10 14.78
CA ILE A 247 1.02 -3.35 14.70
C ILE A 247 0.23 -2.08 15.04
N LEU A 248 0.70 -1.26 16.00
CA LEU A 248 0.10 0.04 16.26
C LEU A 248 0.21 0.94 15.01
N ALA A 249 1.39 0.98 14.36
CA ALA A 249 1.59 1.72 13.12
C ALA A 249 0.71 1.19 11.97
N ALA A 250 0.56 -0.14 11.86
CA ALA A 250 -0.35 -0.76 10.89
C ALA A 250 -1.81 -0.40 11.18
N GLY A 251 -2.22 -0.41 12.46
CA GLY A 251 -3.54 0.02 12.90
C GLY A 251 -3.83 1.47 12.53
N ALA A 252 -2.86 2.36 12.75
CA ALA A 252 -2.97 3.77 12.37
C ALA A 252 -3.12 3.93 10.85
N ALA A 253 -2.30 3.23 10.06
CA ALA A 253 -2.39 3.26 8.60
C ALA A 253 -3.72 2.69 8.08
N LEU A 254 -4.23 1.61 8.68
CA LEU A 254 -5.53 1.02 8.31
C LEU A 254 -6.71 1.89 8.75
N GLY A 255 -6.60 2.55 9.89
CA GLY A 255 -7.56 3.57 10.33
C GLY A 255 -7.60 4.74 9.34
N ALA A 256 -6.44 5.21 8.88
CA ALA A 256 -6.33 6.24 7.86
C ALA A 256 -6.91 5.75 6.51
N ALA A 257 -6.57 4.52 6.07
CA ALA A 257 -7.16 3.93 4.86
C ALA A 257 -8.70 3.89 4.92
N THR A 258 -9.26 3.46 6.07
CA THR A 258 -10.71 3.43 6.31
C THR A 258 -11.30 4.83 6.35
N ALA A 259 -10.57 5.81 6.90
CA ALA A 259 -10.97 7.22 6.97
C ALA A 259 -10.89 7.95 5.61
N VAL A 260 -10.23 7.35 4.62
CA VAL A 260 -10.31 7.78 3.21
C VAL A 260 -11.50 7.12 2.52
N LYS A 261 -11.62 5.80 2.60
CA LYS A 261 -12.68 5.00 1.97
C LYS A 261 -12.97 3.75 2.81
N TRP A 262 -14.22 3.36 2.97
CA TRP A 262 -14.60 2.19 3.76
C TRP A 262 -14.05 0.85 3.23
N SER A 263 -13.58 0.82 1.98
CA SER A 263 -12.83 -0.33 1.46
C SER A 263 -11.56 -0.65 2.27
N GLY A 264 -11.01 0.30 3.03
CA GLY A 264 -9.96 0.07 4.02
C GLY A 264 -10.32 -0.97 5.09
N LEU A 265 -11.62 -1.12 5.43
CA LEU A 265 -12.09 -2.15 6.36
C LEU A 265 -11.83 -3.57 5.85
N TYR A 266 -11.99 -3.81 4.55
CA TYR A 266 -11.68 -5.13 3.96
C TYR A 266 -10.20 -5.47 4.11
N VAL A 267 -9.33 -4.47 3.94
CA VAL A 267 -7.89 -4.64 4.11
C VAL A 267 -7.53 -4.84 5.58
N LEU A 268 -8.16 -4.10 6.49
CA LEU A 268 -8.01 -4.29 7.95
C LEU A 268 -8.36 -5.73 8.36
N ALA A 269 -9.50 -6.25 7.90
CA ALA A 269 -9.92 -7.62 8.17
C ALA A 269 -8.94 -8.65 7.57
N ALA A 270 -8.56 -8.47 6.30
CA ALA A 270 -7.62 -9.37 5.62
C ALA A 270 -6.25 -9.42 6.29
N LEU A 271 -5.69 -8.27 6.66
CA LEU A 271 -4.39 -8.19 7.36
C LEU A 271 -4.51 -8.70 8.81
N GLY A 272 -5.64 -8.50 9.48
CA GLY A 272 -5.92 -9.10 10.78
C GLY A 272 -5.87 -10.63 10.74
N ILE A 273 -6.54 -11.25 9.78
CA ILE A 273 -6.49 -12.71 9.53
C ILE A 273 -5.07 -13.14 9.18
N TYR A 274 -4.39 -12.42 8.28
CA TYR A 274 -3.01 -12.69 7.89
C TYR A 274 -2.06 -12.73 9.10
N LEU A 275 -2.21 -11.80 10.05
CA LEU A 275 -1.41 -11.76 11.27
C LEU A 275 -1.63 -13.01 12.13
N VAL A 276 -2.88 -13.44 12.35
CA VAL A 276 -3.18 -14.66 13.11
C VAL A 276 -2.59 -15.89 12.42
N VAL A 277 -2.75 -16.00 11.10
CA VAL A 277 -2.20 -17.13 10.31
C VAL A 277 -0.67 -17.17 10.37
N THR A 278 -0.01 -16.02 10.18
CA THR A 278 1.46 -15.97 10.21
C THR A 278 2.02 -16.22 11.61
N ASP A 279 1.34 -15.75 12.66
CA ASP A 279 1.68 -16.04 14.04
C ASP A 279 1.50 -17.54 14.38
N ALA A 280 0.43 -18.17 13.87
CA ALA A 280 0.21 -19.61 14.00
C ALA A 280 1.30 -20.43 13.31
N LEU A 281 1.63 -20.08 12.07
CA LEU A 281 2.69 -20.76 11.32
C LEU A 281 4.07 -20.56 11.94
N ALA A 282 4.36 -19.40 12.54
CA ALA A 282 5.60 -19.15 13.27
C ALA A 282 5.73 -20.08 14.49
N ARG A 283 4.65 -20.19 15.28
CA ARG A 283 4.57 -21.11 16.44
C ARG A 283 4.71 -22.57 16.04
N ARG A 284 4.04 -22.97 14.96
CA ARG A 284 4.16 -24.33 14.41
C ARG A 284 5.60 -24.66 14.02
N ARG A 285 6.29 -23.73 13.32
CA ARG A 285 7.71 -23.90 12.93
C ARG A 285 8.64 -23.94 14.12
N ALA A 286 8.30 -23.29 15.21
CA ALA A 286 9.04 -23.28 16.47
C ALA A 286 8.74 -24.52 17.36
N GLY A 287 7.93 -25.47 16.91
CA GLY A 287 7.64 -26.70 17.65
C GLY A 287 6.66 -26.56 18.83
N ILE A 288 5.93 -25.45 18.90
CA ILE A 288 4.91 -25.25 19.95
C ILE A 288 3.73 -26.17 19.68
N ARG A 289 3.38 -27.06 20.64
CA ARG A 289 2.34 -28.09 20.46
C ARG A 289 0.97 -27.48 20.22
N GLY A 290 0.57 -26.49 21.00
CA GLY A 290 -0.70 -25.77 20.88
C GLY A 290 -0.67 -24.58 19.92
N TRP A 291 0.11 -24.65 18.84
CA TRP A 291 0.40 -23.55 17.92
C TRP A 291 -0.83 -22.79 17.41
N LEU A 292 -1.91 -23.51 17.06
CA LEU A 292 -3.11 -22.88 16.51
C LEU A 292 -3.98 -22.21 17.60
N PRO A 293 -4.41 -22.90 18.69
CA PRO A 293 -5.13 -22.25 19.77
C PRO A 293 -4.31 -21.15 20.47
N ASP A 294 -3.01 -21.29 20.57
CA ASP A 294 -2.13 -20.26 21.13
C ASP A 294 -2.14 -18.99 20.27
N ALA A 295 -2.04 -19.13 18.94
CA ALA A 295 -2.12 -18.01 18.04
C ALA A 295 -3.53 -17.39 18.00
N ALA A 296 -4.57 -18.21 17.90
CA ALA A 296 -5.94 -17.72 17.71
C ALA A 296 -6.56 -17.17 19.02
N LEU A 297 -6.41 -17.89 20.15
CA LEU A 297 -7.13 -17.58 21.38
C LEU A 297 -6.33 -16.75 22.38
N ARG A 298 -4.99 -16.73 22.28
CA ARG A 298 -4.13 -15.98 23.19
C ARG A 298 -3.49 -14.78 22.51
N GLN A 299 -2.81 -15.00 21.35
CA GLN A 299 -2.16 -13.91 20.64
C GLN A 299 -3.16 -13.10 19.79
N GLY A 300 -4.16 -13.73 19.20
CA GLY A 300 -5.18 -13.08 18.36
C GLY A 300 -5.88 -11.91 19.07
N PRO A 301 -6.45 -12.10 20.26
CA PRO A 301 -7.05 -11.02 21.05
C PRO A 301 -6.06 -9.89 21.37
N ALA A 302 -4.81 -10.21 21.74
CA ALA A 302 -3.78 -9.19 21.97
C ALA A 302 -3.47 -8.40 20.69
N THR A 303 -3.36 -9.08 19.54
CA THR A 303 -3.15 -8.44 18.24
C THR A 303 -4.34 -7.56 17.84
N PHE A 304 -5.58 -8.04 18.07
CA PHE A 304 -6.79 -7.25 17.84
C PHE A 304 -6.80 -5.96 18.65
N LEU A 305 -6.48 -6.05 19.96
CA LEU A 305 -6.45 -4.88 20.86
C LEU A 305 -5.35 -3.89 20.49
N LEU A 306 -4.27 -4.32 19.87
CA LEU A 306 -3.22 -3.45 19.36
C LEU A 306 -3.56 -2.83 18.00
N LEU A 307 -4.34 -3.51 17.18
CA LEU A 307 -4.61 -3.10 15.79
C LEU A 307 -5.89 -2.26 15.69
N VAL A 308 -7.01 -2.83 16.13
CA VAL A 308 -8.35 -2.30 15.83
C VAL A 308 -8.68 -1.03 16.62
N PRO A 309 -8.45 -0.92 17.95
CA PRO A 309 -8.70 0.32 18.67
C PRO A 309 -7.89 1.50 18.12
N VAL A 310 -6.65 1.29 17.70
CA VAL A 310 -5.83 2.33 17.07
C VAL A 310 -6.45 2.77 15.74
N ALA A 311 -6.92 1.82 14.93
CA ALA A 311 -7.60 2.15 13.67
C ALA A 311 -8.88 2.97 13.92
N ILE A 312 -9.68 2.60 14.92
CA ILE A 312 -10.89 3.34 15.32
C ILE A 312 -10.54 4.76 15.78
N ILE A 313 -9.53 4.91 16.63
CA ILE A 313 -9.11 6.23 17.12
C ILE A 313 -8.69 7.12 15.94
N VAL A 314 -7.84 6.62 15.04
CA VAL A 314 -7.42 7.38 13.86
C VAL A 314 -8.62 7.72 12.97
N TYR A 315 -9.54 6.78 12.75
CA TYR A 315 -10.76 7.03 12.00
C TYR A 315 -11.59 8.16 12.61
N LEU A 316 -11.88 8.08 13.92
CA LEU A 316 -12.71 9.06 14.61
C LEU A 316 -12.05 10.46 14.69
N THR A 317 -10.72 10.52 14.82
CA THR A 317 -10.01 11.81 14.83
C THR A 317 -10.17 12.58 13.52
N THR A 318 -10.39 11.92 12.40
CA THR A 318 -10.62 12.60 11.12
C THR A 318 -11.97 13.31 11.05
N TRP A 319 -12.93 12.90 11.88
CA TRP A 319 -14.26 13.48 12.02
C TRP A 319 -14.32 14.65 13.02
N THR A 320 -13.18 15.05 13.61
CA THR A 320 -13.16 16.07 14.67
C THR A 320 -13.84 17.36 14.23
N GLY A 321 -13.59 17.86 13.01
CA GLY A 321 -14.23 19.06 12.50
C GLY A 321 -15.75 18.95 12.51
N TRP A 322 -16.30 17.89 11.96
CA TRP A 322 -17.75 17.62 11.96
C TRP A 322 -18.31 17.43 13.38
N LEU A 323 -17.57 16.81 14.29
CA LEU A 323 -17.99 16.57 15.68
C LEU A 323 -18.10 17.85 16.51
N VAL A 324 -17.17 18.81 16.31
CA VAL A 324 -17.11 20.04 17.13
C VAL A 324 -17.91 21.19 16.54
N THR A 325 -18.33 21.10 15.28
CA THR A 325 -19.19 22.11 14.61
C THR A 325 -20.64 21.66 14.62
N GLN A 326 -21.57 22.56 14.22
CA GLN A 326 -23.01 22.28 14.19
C GLN A 326 -23.59 22.23 12.78
N GLY A 327 -22.85 22.69 11.76
CA GLY A 327 -23.37 22.83 10.38
C GLY A 327 -23.21 21.60 9.52
N GLY A 328 -22.49 20.54 9.98
CA GLY A 328 -22.29 19.31 9.20
C GLY A 328 -23.60 18.58 8.91
N TYR A 329 -23.64 17.82 7.81
CA TYR A 329 -24.83 17.06 7.41
C TYR A 329 -25.31 16.15 8.56
N ASP A 330 -26.63 16.20 8.86
CA ASP A 330 -27.31 15.39 9.88
C ASP A 330 -26.74 15.57 11.31
N ARG A 331 -25.96 16.64 11.54
CA ARG A 331 -25.30 16.92 12.82
C ARG A 331 -26.30 17.18 13.96
N ASP A 332 -27.49 17.65 13.63
CA ASP A 332 -28.60 17.96 14.52
C ASP A 332 -29.57 16.79 14.75
N SER A 333 -29.33 15.63 14.09
CA SER A 333 -30.17 14.41 14.27
C SER A 333 -30.14 13.87 15.70
N SER A 334 -29.20 14.32 16.54
CA SER A 334 -29.12 14.01 17.96
C SER A 334 -28.38 15.09 18.74
N GLY A 335 -28.79 15.34 19.98
CA GLY A 335 -28.04 16.16 20.93
C GLY A 335 -26.66 15.58 21.31
N ASN A 336 -26.43 14.28 21.10
CA ASN A 336 -25.12 13.64 21.28
C ASN A 336 -24.40 13.52 19.95
N PRO A 337 -23.21 14.18 19.77
CA PRO A 337 -22.45 14.14 18.52
C PRO A 337 -22.08 12.75 18.03
N LEU A 338 -21.79 11.80 18.93
CA LEU A 338 -21.44 10.44 18.54
C LEU A 338 -22.65 9.65 18.03
N VAL A 339 -23.84 9.92 18.57
CA VAL A 339 -25.08 9.32 18.08
C VAL A 339 -25.44 9.92 16.71
N ALA A 340 -25.32 11.23 16.54
CA ALA A 340 -25.51 11.89 15.24
C ALA A 340 -24.52 11.34 14.20
N LEU A 341 -23.25 11.15 14.57
CA LEU A 341 -22.26 10.55 13.66
C LEU A 341 -22.64 9.10 13.29
N TRP A 342 -23.16 8.33 14.24
CA TRP A 342 -23.66 6.98 13.96
C TRP A 342 -24.84 7.00 12.97
N ASN A 343 -25.81 7.93 13.14
CA ASN A 343 -26.92 8.11 12.22
C ASN A 343 -26.42 8.45 10.81
N TYR A 344 -25.45 9.34 10.72
CA TYR A 344 -24.82 9.68 9.44
C TYR A 344 -24.13 8.45 8.80
N HIS A 345 -23.42 7.64 9.56
CA HIS A 345 -22.82 6.40 9.05
C HIS A 345 -23.89 5.41 8.55
N GLN A 346 -25.04 5.33 9.20
CA GLN A 346 -26.15 4.52 8.71
C GLN A 346 -26.72 5.08 7.38
N ALA A 347 -26.83 6.39 7.25
CA ALA A 347 -27.25 7.00 5.99
C ALA A 347 -26.24 6.70 4.85
N ILE A 348 -24.94 6.79 5.11
CA ILE A 348 -23.88 6.42 4.15
C ILE A 348 -24.00 4.92 3.78
N TYR A 349 -24.18 4.04 4.75
CA TYR A 349 -24.35 2.60 4.49
C TYR A 349 -25.57 2.33 3.62
N ASN A 350 -26.71 2.92 3.97
CA ASN A 350 -27.96 2.76 3.23
C ASN A 350 -27.84 3.28 1.79
N PHE A 351 -27.13 4.39 1.59
CA PHE A 351 -26.83 4.89 0.25
C PHE A 351 -26.05 3.85 -0.58
N HIS A 352 -24.96 3.29 -0.03
CA HIS A 352 -24.16 2.31 -0.77
C HIS A 352 -24.90 1.00 -1.07
N VAL A 353 -25.72 0.53 -0.15
CA VAL A 353 -26.52 -0.69 -0.35
C VAL A 353 -27.70 -0.44 -1.31
N GLY A 354 -28.31 0.72 -1.22
CA GLY A 354 -29.45 1.12 -2.04
C GLY A 354 -29.10 1.66 -3.43
N LEU A 355 -27.83 1.85 -3.75
CA LEU A 355 -27.38 2.42 -5.02
C LEU A 355 -27.67 1.46 -6.17
N THR A 356 -28.70 1.75 -6.96
CA THR A 356 -29.11 0.96 -8.13
C THR A 356 -28.88 1.69 -9.46
N SER A 357 -28.53 2.98 -9.41
CA SER A 357 -28.24 3.77 -10.62
C SER A 357 -27.00 3.23 -11.33
N GLY A 358 -27.14 2.97 -12.62
CA GLY A 358 -26.02 2.53 -13.47
C GLY A 358 -25.05 3.68 -13.73
N HIS A 359 -23.78 3.36 -13.86
CA HIS A 359 -22.75 4.27 -14.35
C HIS A 359 -22.31 3.87 -15.75
N ALA A 360 -22.06 4.85 -16.63
CA ALA A 360 -21.66 4.59 -18.02
C ALA A 360 -20.43 3.70 -18.15
N TYR A 361 -19.52 3.73 -17.17
CA TYR A 361 -18.31 2.90 -17.11
C TYR A 361 -18.42 1.73 -16.13
N ALA A 362 -19.62 1.41 -15.62
CA ALA A 362 -19.80 0.23 -14.77
C ALA A 362 -19.42 -1.05 -15.53
N SER A 363 -18.70 -1.93 -14.84
CA SER A 363 -18.31 -3.23 -15.38
C SER A 363 -18.20 -4.27 -14.28
N PRO A 364 -18.53 -5.54 -14.54
CA PRO A 364 -18.36 -6.62 -13.58
C PRO A 364 -16.89 -6.77 -13.15
N ALA A 365 -16.63 -7.15 -11.90
CA ALA A 365 -15.28 -7.22 -11.33
C ALA A 365 -14.31 -8.14 -12.12
N TRP A 366 -14.82 -9.21 -12.76
CA TRP A 366 -14.01 -10.12 -13.57
C TRP A 366 -13.43 -9.45 -14.83
N GLN A 367 -14.01 -8.33 -15.28
CA GLN A 367 -13.52 -7.56 -16.44
C GLN A 367 -12.32 -6.66 -16.07
N TRP A 368 -12.17 -6.28 -14.81
CA TRP A 368 -11.11 -5.36 -14.39
C TRP A 368 -9.70 -5.90 -14.66
N PRO A 369 -9.37 -7.16 -14.31
CA PRO A 369 -8.07 -7.73 -14.68
C PRO A 369 -7.81 -7.80 -16.19
N LEU A 370 -8.86 -7.79 -17.01
CA LEU A 370 -8.77 -7.88 -18.46
C LEU A 370 -8.77 -6.51 -19.16
N LEU A 371 -8.90 -5.42 -18.41
CA LEU A 371 -8.90 -4.03 -18.90
C LEU A 371 -9.98 -3.75 -19.97
N LEU A 372 -11.12 -4.42 -19.89
CA LEU A 372 -12.13 -4.37 -20.97
C LEU A 372 -12.89 -3.04 -21.02
N ARG A 373 -12.90 -2.26 -19.91
CA ARG A 373 -13.65 -1.01 -19.85
C ARG A 373 -12.94 0.03 -18.95
N PRO A 374 -11.83 0.64 -19.42
CA PRO A 374 -11.17 1.71 -18.67
C PRO A 374 -12.07 2.94 -18.60
N THR A 375 -12.05 3.63 -17.45
CA THR A 375 -12.86 4.83 -17.22
C THR A 375 -12.27 6.03 -17.95
N SER A 376 -13.07 6.73 -18.77
CA SER A 376 -12.74 8.07 -19.24
C SER A 376 -13.05 9.06 -18.11
N MET A 377 -12.03 9.75 -17.62
CA MET A 377 -12.16 10.69 -16.51
C MET A 377 -12.39 12.13 -16.96
N TYR A 378 -11.94 12.46 -18.18
CA TYR A 378 -12.08 13.77 -18.75
C TYR A 378 -12.14 13.69 -20.26
N TRP A 379 -13.02 14.46 -20.87
CA TRP A 379 -13.10 14.64 -22.30
C TRP A 379 -13.64 16.04 -22.61
N GLN A 380 -12.90 16.80 -23.39
CA GLN A 380 -13.31 18.12 -23.84
C GLN A 380 -12.94 18.27 -25.31
N LYS A 381 -13.92 18.68 -26.13
CA LYS A 381 -13.71 19.09 -27.53
C LYS A 381 -13.58 20.60 -27.59
N THR A 382 -12.59 21.08 -28.35
CA THR A 382 -12.38 22.51 -28.63
C THR A 382 -12.56 22.70 -30.14
N GLU A 383 -13.35 23.67 -30.52
CA GLU A 383 -13.60 23.98 -31.92
C GLU A 383 -12.37 24.65 -32.57
N PRO A 384 -12.24 24.57 -33.93
CA PRO A 384 -11.14 25.24 -34.63
C PRO A 384 -11.06 26.72 -34.34
N GLY A 385 -9.86 27.25 -34.11
CA GLY A 385 -9.62 28.68 -33.80
C GLY A 385 -9.92 29.12 -32.37
N VAL A 386 -10.34 28.19 -31.49
CA VAL A 386 -10.60 28.45 -30.06
C VAL A 386 -9.46 27.84 -29.23
N ASP A 387 -9.04 28.52 -28.16
CA ASP A 387 -8.05 28.03 -27.17
C ASP A 387 -6.78 27.40 -27.80
N GLY A 388 -6.29 27.96 -28.92
CA GLY A 388 -5.09 27.49 -29.60
C GLY A 388 -5.28 26.19 -30.41
N CYS A 389 -6.50 25.82 -30.72
CA CYS A 389 -6.80 24.68 -31.59
C CYS A 389 -6.73 25.11 -33.06
N ASP A 390 -5.63 24.82 -33.76
CA ASP A 390 -5.42 25.15 -35.17
C ASP A 390 -5.87 24.08 -36.16
N LEU A 391 -6.38 22.94 -35.66
CA LEU A 391 -6.82 21.83 -36.51
C LEU A 391 -8.22 22.06 -37.06
N ALA A 392 -8.41 21.88 -38.38
CA ALA A 392 -9.69 22.08 -39.05
C ALA A 392 -10.84 21.18 -38.51
N GLY A 393 -10.51 20.03 -37.92
CA GLY A 393 -11.46 19.12 -37.28
C GLY A 393 -11.73 19.38 -35.81
N GLY A 394 -11.13 20.43 -35.22
CA GLY A 394 -11.15 20.68 -33.77
C GLY A 394 -10.09 19.85 -33.03
N CYS A 395 -9.95 20.13 -31.75
CA CYS A 395 -9.02 19.45 -30.85
C CYS A 395 -9.79 18.70 -29.76
N VAL A 396 -9.20 17.61 -29.25
CA VAL A 396 -9.76 16.87 -28.10
C VAL A 396 -8.70 16.73 -27.03
N GLN A 397 -9.06 17.09 -25.82
CA GLN A 397 -8.32 16.79 -24.61
C GLN A 397 -9.04 15.64 -23.88
N ALA A 398 -8.32 14.58 -23.54
CA ALA A 398 -8.92 13.44 -22.86
C ALA A 398 -7.96 12.87 -21.80
N ILE A 399 -8.51 12.46 -20.65
CA ILE A 399 -7.82 11.69 -19.62
C ILE A 399 -8.57 10.38 -19.45
N SER A 400 -7.89 9.26 -19.73
CA SER A 400 -8.44 7.91 -19.54
C SER A 400 -7.56 7.13 -18.58
N SER A 401 -8.17 6.45 -17.62
CA SER A 401 -7.46 5.63 -16.63
C SER A 401 -7.11 4.25 -17.22
N ILE A 402 -6.20 4.25 -18.20
CA ILE A 402 -5.77 3.05 -18.89
C ILE A 402 -4.49 2.52 -18.23
N PRO A 403 -4.52 1.36 -17.53
CA PRO A 403 -3.32 0.71 -17.06
C PRO A 403 -2.42 0.30 -18.23
N ASN A 404 -1.11 0.17 -17.96
CA ASN A 404 -0.20 -0.37 -18.95
C ASN A 404 -0.53 -1.87 -19.21
N PRO A 405 -0.97 -2.26 -20.41
CA PRO A 405 -1.45 -3.63 -20.67
C PRO A 405 -0.38 -4.70 -20.40
N LEU A 406 0.89 -4.42 -20.73
CA LEU A 406 1.98 -5.37 -20.50
C LEU A 406 2.20 -5.63 -19.00
N ILE A 407 2.17 -4.57 -18.18
CA ILE A 407 2.32 -4.67 -16.73
C ILE A 407 1.14 -5.43 -16.15
N TRP A 408 -0.07 -5.06 -16.55
CA TRP A 408 -1.30 -5.64 -16.02
C TRP A 408 -1.43 -7.13 -16.36
N TYR A 409 -1.28 -7.51 -17.63
CA TYR A 409 -1.39 -8.92 -18.02
C TYR A 409 -0.26 -9.78 -17.46
N ALA A 410 0.97 -9.25 -17.35
CA ALA A 410 2.05 -9.93 -16.63
C ALA A 410 1.71 -10.11 -15.14
N GLY A 411 1.07 -9.11 -14.51
CA GLY A 411 0.58 -9.18 -13.13
C GLY A 411 -0.49 -10.25 -12.95
N VAL A 412 -1.48 -10.31 -13.82
CA VAL A 412 -2.52 -11.35 -13.82
C VAL A 412 -1.89 -12.74 -13.99
N ALA A 413 -0.99 -12.91 -14.94
CA ALA A 413 -0.27 -14.16 -15.15
C ALA A 413 0.55 -14.58 -13.91
N ALA A 414 1.21 -13.61 -13.27
CA ALA A 414 1.97 -13.86 -12.03
C ALA A 414 1.06 -14.31 -10.87
N ILE A 415 -0.11 -13.69 -10.70
CA ILE A 415 -1.10 -14.08 -9.67
C ILE A 415 -1.59 -15.51 -9.94
N VAL A 416 -1.97 -15.83 -11.18
CA VAL A 416 -2.41 -17.19 -11.57
C VAL A 416 -1.30 -18.21 -11.31
N PHE A 417 -0.06 -17.89 -11.70
CA PHE A 417 1.10 -18.75 -11.44
C PHE A 417 1.32 -18.99 -9.94
N LEU A 418 1.27 -17.95 -9.12
CA LEU A 418 1.44 -18.08 -7.67
C LEU A 418 0.30 -18.88 -7.03
N ALA A 419 -0.94 -18.66 -7.45
CA ALA A 419 -2.09 -19.44 -6.99
C ALA A 419 -1.94 -20.93 -7.36
N ALA A 420 -1.56 -21.23 -8.59
CA ALA A 420 -1.29 -22.59 -9.03
C ALA A 420 -0.17 -23.25 -8.20
N ARG A 421 0.91 -22.52 -7.88
CA ARG A 421 2.00 -23.01 -7.03
C ARG A 421 1.59 -23.27 -5.57
N LEU A 422 0.60 -22.54 -5.06
CA LEU A 422 0.03 -22.78 -3.73
C LEU A 422 -0.85 -24.04 -3.71
N ILE A 423 -1.66 -24.25 -4.76
CA ILE A 423 -2.57 -25.39 -4.87
C ILE A 423 -1.80 -26.68 -5.21
N TRP A 424 -0.79 -26.62 -6.09
CA TRP A 424 0.05 -27.75 -6.53
C TRP A 424 1.52 -27.59 -6.12
N PRO A 425 1.86 -27.76 -4.83
CA PRO A 425 3.23 -27.57 -4.34
C PRO A 425 4.22 -28.61 -4.88
N GLY A 426 3.75 -29.67 -5.56
CA GLY A 426 4.57 -30.77 -6.11
C GLY A 426 5.22 -30.49 -7.45
N ALA A 427 4.76 -29.55 -8.25
CA ALA A 427 5.24 -29.31 -9.62
C ALA A 427 6.68 -28.76 -9.75
N GLY A 428 7.39 -28.55 -8.64
CA GLY A 428 8.77 -28.05 -8.62
C GLY A 428 9.75 -28.86 -7.75
N ARG A 429 9.35 -30.04 -7.25
CA ARG A 429 10.21 -30.89 -6.40
C ARG A 429 10.99 -31.97 -7.16
N THR A 430 11.10 -31.91 -8.46
CA THR A 430 12.02 -32.79 -9.20
C THR A 430 13.42 -32.15 -9.23
N ARG A 431 14.29 -32.66 -8.41
CA ARG A 431 15.75 -32.54 -8.28
C ARG A 431 16.24 -31.80 -7.03
N ARG A 432 15.90 -32.28 -5.84
CA ARG A 432 16.93 -32.38 -4.81
C ARG A 432 17.45 -33.84 -4.84
N CYS A 433 18.59 -34.00 -5.48
CA CYS A 433 19.33 -35.25 -5.57
C CYS A 433 19.40 -35.92 -4.23
N SER A 434 19.08 -37.22 -4.24
CA SER A 434 19.40 -38.25 -3.31
C SER A 434 20.94 -38.43 -3.17
N TRP A 435 21.62 -37.50 -2.51
CA TRP A 435 23.06 -37.60 -2.20
C TRP A 435 23.32 -37.54 -0.70
N ALA A 436 22.47 -38.15 0.11
CA ALA A 436 22.69 -38.30 1.54
C ALA A 436 22.20 -39.70 2.05
N ARG A 437 22.48 -40.74 1.31
CA ARG A 437 22.43 -42.12 1.86
C ARG A 437 23.54 -42.96 1.24
N GLY A 438 24.65 -43.02 1.90
CA GLY A 438 25.72 -43.95 1.55
C GLY A 438 27.05 -43.53 2.14
N ARG A 439 27.23 -43.70 3.44
CA ARG A 439 28.44 -44.31 4.05
C ARG A 439 28.18 -44.53 5.54
N ARG A 440 28.17 -45.79 5.86
CA ARG A 440 28.41 -46.28 7.24
C ARG A 440 29.89 -46.10 7.58
#